data_cfc60f6b2fdcb03a5d6e13a18178693f
#
_entry.id   cfc60f6b2fdcb03a5d6e13a18178693f
#
_cell.length_a   1.000
_cell.length_b   1.000
_cell.length_c   1.000
_cell.angle_alpha   90.00
_cell.angle_beta   90.00
_cell.angle_gamma   90.00
#
_symmetry.space_group_name_H-M   'P 1'
#
loop_
_entity.id
_entity.type
_entity.pdbx_description
1 polymer ?
#
loop_
_entity_poly.entity_id
_entity_poly.type
_entity_poly.pdbx_seq_one_letter_code
_entity_poly.pdbx_strand_id
1 'polypeptide(L)'
;ALNGREAGFSGATCIPDSQQIIFTASIENTPNWIDDGEILGSFLGTFSVTTLKNSFAPDCIVIKDDRNNTSKIKVESVAVRRRISADCFQLCLVTDNDSATSEIIEAELKL
;
A
#
# COMPACT_ATOMS: atom_id res chain seq x y z
N ALA A 1 -7.01 10.28 -5.50
CA ALA A 1 -8.07 9.27 -5.51
C ALA A 1 -8.17 8.61 -6.89
N LEU A 2 -8.53 7.34 -6.92
CA LEU A 2 -8.74 6.61 -8.17
C LEU A 2 -10.23 6.61 -8.49
N ASN A 3 -10.60 7.03 -9.71
CA ASN A 3 -11.99 7.12 -10.16
C ASN A 3 -12.87 7.99 -9.23
N GLY A 4 -12.28 9.02 -8.64
CA GLY A 4 -13.00 9.89 -7.72
C GLY A 4 -13.27 9.30 -6.34
N ARG A 5 -12.76 8.10 -6.03
CA ARG A 5 -12.92 7.47 -4.72
C ARG A 5 -11.72 7.78 -3.84
N GLU A 6 -11.96 7.91 -2.56
CA GLU A 6 -10.89 8.11 -1.59
C GLU A 6 -10.30 6.79 -1.15
N ALA A 7 -8.99 6.78 -0.90
CA ALA A 7 -8.29 5.63 -0.38
C ALA A 7 -8.36 5.61 1.15
N GLY A 8 -8.53 4.43 1.70
CA GLY A 8 -8.40 4.21 3.14
C GLY A 8 -7.07 3.55 3.47
N PHE A 9 -6.42 4.01 4.54
CA PHE A 9 -5.19 3.37 5.02
C PHE A 9 -5.46 1.96 5.51
N SER A 10 -4.58 1.03 5.18
CA SER A 10 -4.73 -0.37 5.59
C SER A 10 -3.54 -0.91 6.36
N GLY A 11 -2.34 -0.34 6.23
CA GLY A 11 -1.19 -0.78 6.99
C GLY A 11 -0.03 0.20 6.88
N ALA A 12 0.93 0.08 7.79
CA ALA A 12 2.13 0.92 7.79
C ALA A 12 3.28 0.22 8.47
N THR A 13 4.49 0.56 8.07
CA THR A 13 5.73 0.09 8.71
C THR A 13 6.83 1.13 8.54
N CYS A 14 7.81 1.08 9.42
CA CYS A 14 8.99 1.94 9.31
C CYS A 14 10.05 1.29 8.44
N ILE A 15 10.73 2.10 7.64
CA ILE A 15 11.96 1.65 6.98
C ILE A 15 13.07 1.64 8.04
N PRO A 16 13.75 0.49 8.27
CA PRO A 16 14.78 0.40 9.29
C PRO A 16 15.87 1.44 9.10
N ASP A 17 16.35 2.01 10.20
CA ASP A 17 17.42 3.01 10.24
C ASP A 17 17.11 4.29 9.48
N SER A 18 15.82 4.64 9.38
CA SER A 18 15.41 5.85 8.68
C SER A 18 14.26 6.54 9.39
N GLN A 19 13.93 7.74 8.94
CA GLN A 19 12.76 8.49 9.40
C GLN A 19 11.56 8.32 8.46
N GLN A 20 11.61 7.31 7.60
CA GLN A 20 10.57 7.11 6.59
C GLN A 20 9.62 5.99 6.98
N ILE A 21 8.36 6.20 6.65
CA ILE A 21 7.29 5.24 6.84
C ILE A 21 6.74 4.83 5.47
N ILE A 22 6.57 3.52 5.29
CA ILE A 22 5.83 2.97 4.15
C ILE A 22 4.43 2.64 4.65
N PHE A 23 3.42 3.00 3.88
CA PHE A 23 2.04 2.65 4.19
C PHE A 23 1.35 2.04 2.98
N THR A 24 0.28 1.33 3.24
CA THR A 24 -0.63 0.84 2.21
C THR A 24 -1.99 1.49 2.37
N ALA A 25 -2.66 1.67 1.24
CA ALA A 25 -4.02 2.16 1.19
C ALA A 25 -4.75 1.45 0.07
N SER A 26 -6.05 1.26 0.22
CA SER A 26 -6.86 0.62 -0.80
C SER A 26 -8.09 1.44 -1.12
N ILE A 27 -8.59 1.26 -2.33
CA ILE A 27 -9.80 1.93 -2.80
C ILE A 27 -10.83 0.86 -3.14
N GLU A 28 -11.99 0.94 -2.51
CA GLU A 28 -13.12 0.07 -2.77
C GLU A 28 -14.18 0.82 -3.56
N ASN A 29 -14.77 0.14 -4.54
CA ASN A 29 -15.89 0.69 -5.29
C ASN A 29 -17.20 0.39 -4.55
N THR A 30 -17.35 1.00 -3.37
CA THR A 30 -18.49 0.76 -2.50
C THR A 30 -19.41 1.98 -2.53
N PRO A 31 -20.65 1.84 -3.00
CA PRO A 31 -21.60 2.96 -3.02
C PRO A 31 -22.09 3.35 -1.62
N ASN A 32 -21.98 2.44 -0.66
CA ASN A 32 -22.30 2.71 0.73
C ASN A 32 -21.37 1.90 1.64
N TRP A 33 -21.38 2.23 2.92
CA TRP A 33 -20.45 1.63 3.89
C TRP A 33 -20.88 0.23 4.39
N ILE A 34 -22.06 -0.23 3.98
CA ILE A 34 -22.63 -1.51 4.42
C ILE A 34 -22.13 -2.66 3.55
N ASP A 35 -22.03 -2.43 2.25
CA ASP A 35 -21.64 -3.46 1.29
C ASP A 35 -20.15 -3.34 0.94
N ASP A 36 -19.42 -4.47 1.03
CA ASP A 36 -18.07 -4.53 0.54
C ASP A 36 -18.07 -4.41 -0.98
N GLY A 37 -17.42 -3.40 -1.49
CA GLY A 37 -17.33 -3.16 -2.92
C GLY A 37 -16.13 -3.86 -3.55
N GLU A 38 -16.10 -3.83 -4.86
CA GLU A 38 -14.95 -4.29 -5.63
C GLU A 38 -13.72 -3.43 -5.28
N ILE A 39 -12.57 -4.07 -5.12
CA ILE A 39 -11.32 -3.36 -4.93
C ILE A 39 -10.86 -2.78 -6.27
N LEU A 40 -10.74 -1.47 -6.34
CA LEU A 40 -10.25 -0.78 -7.54
C LEU A 40 -8.73 -0.77 -7.62
N GLY A 41 -8.05 -0.83 -6.47
CA GLY A 41 -6.60 -0.89 -6.42
C GLY A 41 -6.08 -0.68 -5.02
N SER A 42 -4.81 -0.97 -4.84
CA SER A 42 -4.07 -0.67 -3.62
C SER A 42 -2.86 0.18 -3.95
N PHE A 43 -2.47 1.02 -3.01
CA PHE A 43 -1.34 1.93 -3.15
C PHE A 43 -0.28 1.63 -2.11
N LEU A 44 0.97 1.85 -2.48
CA LEU A 44 2.06 2.04 -1.54
C LEU A 44 2.42 3.51 -1.53
N GLY A 45 2.60 4.05 -0.36
CA GLY A 45 3.06 5.42 -0.20
C GLY A 45 4.18 5.50 0.80
N THR A 46 4.96 6.57 0.73
CA THR A 46 6.02 6.85 1.68
C THR A 46 5.93 8.29 2.16
N PHE A 47 6.30 8.51 3.40
CA PHE A 47 6.46 9.85 3.94
C PHE A 47 7.53 9.86 5.02
N SER A 48 8.10 11.05 5.24
CA SER A 48 9.07 11.24 6.31
C SER A 48 8.36 11.73 7.58
N VAL A 49 8.68 11.11 8.71
CA VAL A 49 8.14 11.52 10.00
C VAL A 49 8.49 12.97 10.33
N THR A 50 9.66 13.44 9.88
CA THR A 50 10.13 14.78 10.18
C THR A 50 9.36 15.88 9.45
N THR A 51 8.65 15.55 8.37
CA THR A 51 7.91 16.54 7.56
C THR A 51 6.41 16.59 7.90
N LEU A 52 5.92 15.76 8.80
CA LEU A 52 4.49 15.69 9.13
C LEU A 52 3.93 16.95 9.77
N LYS A 53 4.78 17.80 10.34
CA LYS A 53 4.34 19.02 11.05
C LYS A 53 3.72 20.06 10.15
N ASN A 54 4.08 20.08 8.86
CA ASN A 54 3.67 21.12 7.94
C ASN A 54 2.53 20.69 7.02
N SER A 55 2.66 19.52 6.42
CA SER A 55 1.60 18.96 5.59
C SER A 55 1.89 17.49 5.34
N PHE A 56 0.82 16.71 5.18
CA PHE A 56 0.92 15.32 4.78
C PHE A 56 0.83 15.25 3.26
N ALA A 57 1.97 15.04 2.61
CA ALA A 57 2.07 14.95 1.16
C ALA A 57 2.91 13.73 0.79
N PRO A 58 2.34 12.52 0.92
CA PRO A 58 3.09 11.31 0.62
C PRO A 58 3.29 11.10 -0.87
N ASP A 59 4.39 10.46 -1.22
CA ASP A 59 4.59 9.93 -2.56
C ASP A 59 3.89 8.59 -2.65
N CYS A 60 2.95 8.45 -3.58
CA CYS A 60 2.14 7.25 -3.72
C CYS A 60 2.29 6.63 -5.10
N ILE A 61 2.32 5.31 -5.13
CA ILE A 61 2.29 4.53 -6.36
C ILE A 61 1.22 3.45 -6.27
N VAL A 62 0.58 3.17 -7.40
CA VAL A 62 -0.39 2.07 -7.50
C VAL A 62 0.37 0.75 -7.56
N ILE A 63 -0.08 -0.24 -6.80
CA ILE A 63 0.49 -1.58 -6.85
C ILE A 63 0.08 -2.24 -8.17
N LYS A 64 1.07 -2.72 -8.91
CA LYS A 64 0.87 -3.36 -10.21
C LYS A 64 1.35 -4.80 -10.18
N ASP A 65 0.73 -5.63 -11.01
CA ASP A 65 1.17 -7.01 -11.19
C ASP A 65 2.36 -7.10 -12.16
N ASP A 66 2.83 -8.33 -12.43
CA ASP A 66 3.99 -8.58 -13.32
C ASP A 66 3.76 -8.11 -14.73
N ARG A 67 2.51 -7.92 -15.16
CA ARG A 67 2.15 -7.44 -16.50
C ARG A 67 1.96 -5.94 -16.55
N ASN A 68 2.32 -5.23 -15.46
CA ASN A 68 2.18 -3.78 -15.32
C ASN A 68 0.73 -3.31 -15.32
N ASN A 69 -0.21 -4.20 -14.98
CA ASN A 69 -1.61 -3.84 -14.78
C ASN A 69 -1.88 -3.54 -13.30
N THR A 70 -2.83 -2.65 -13.03
CA THR A 70 -3.24 -2.37 -11.66
C THR A 70 -3.74 -3.64 -11.00
N SER A 71 -3.12 -4.02 -9.89
CA SER A 71 -3.53 -5.18 -9.12
C SER A 71 -4.79 -4.84 -8.32
N LYS A 72 -5.78 -5.72 -8.38
CA LYS A 72 -7.05 -5.55 -7.65
C LYS A 72 -7.08 -6.33 -6.34
N ILE A 73 -5.92 -6.51 -5.73
CA ILE A 73 -5.82 -7.13 -4.41
C ILE A 73 -6.04 -6.11 -3.31
N LYS A 74 -6.65 -6.54 -2.22
CA LYS A 74 -6.83 -5.72 -1.04
C LYS A 74 -5.67 -5.95 -0.09
N VAL A 75 -4.72 -5.04 -0.06
CA VAL A 75 -3.55 -5.14 0.82
C VAL A 75 -3.92 -4.59 2.20
N GLU A 76 -3.72 -5.41 3.22
CA GLU A 76 -4.07 -5.07 4.60
C GLU A 76 -2.86 -4.70 5.46
N SER A 77 -1.67 -5.17 5.09
CA SER A 77 -0.48 -4.83 5.85
C SER A 77 0.76 -4.89 4.98
N VAL A 78 1.82 -4.26 5.47
CA VAL A 78 3.11 -4.21 4.80
C VAL A 78 4.22 -4.37 5.83
N ALA A 79 5.27 -5.09 5.44
CA ALA A 79 6.50 -5.18 6.23
C ALA A 79 7.70 -5.09 5.29
N VAL A 80 8.78 -4.49 5.76
CA VAL A 80 10.05 -4.49 5.03
C VAL A 80 10.78 -5.77 5.36
N ARG A 81 11.00 -6.62 4.36
CA ARG A 81 11.70 -7.88 4.56
C ARG A 81 13.22 -7.65 4.56
N ARG A 82 13.71 -6.89 3.60
CA ARG A 82 15.14 -6.55 3.53
C ARG A 82 15.38 -5.37 2.61
N ARG A 83 16.53 -4.75 2.80
CA ARG A 83 17.02 -3.74 1.86
C ARG A 83 17.83 -4.45 0.78
N ILE A 84 17.47 -4.23 -0.48
CA ILE A 84 18.19 -4.78 -1.63
C ILE A 84 19.33 -3.87 -2.01
N SER A 85 19.08 -2.55 -2.02
CA SER A 85 20.09 -1.52 -2.29
C SER A 85 19.75 -0.26 -1.50
N ALA A 86 20.49 0.82 -1.72
CA ALA A 86 20.29 2.07 -0.98
C ALA A 86 18.85 2.61 -1.10
N ASP A 87 18.20 2.37 -2.25
CA ASP A 87 16.88 2.91 -2.56
C ASP A 87 15.86 1.84 -2.97
N CYS A 88 16.20 0.56 -2.80
CA CYS A 88 15.33 -0.54 -3.19
C CYS A 88 15.11 -1.50 -2.02
N PHE A 89 13.85 -1.86 -1.79
CA PHE A 89 13.45 -2.69 -0.66
C PHE A 89 12.59 -3.85 -1.13
N GLN A 90 12.76 -5.00 -0.50
CA GLN A 90 11.83 -6.11 -0.65
C GLN A 90 10.80 -6.05 0.46
N LEU A 91 9.53 -6.07 0.07
CA LEU A 91 8.40 -5.95 0.96
C LEU A 91 7.62 -7.26 1.02
N CYS A 92 7.01 -7.52 2.16
CA CYS A 92 5.95 -8.51 2.30
C CYS A 92 4.63 -7.77 2.43
N LEU A 93 3.67 -8.11 1.60
CA LEU A 93 2.32 -7.58 1.64
C LEU A 93 1.39 -8.72 2.07
N VAL A 94 0.49 -8.44 2.98
CA VAL A 94 -0.54 -9.39 3.38
C VAL A 94 -1.88 -8.89 2.84
N THR A 95 -2.59 -9.78 2.16
CA THR A 95 -3.91 -9.47 1.61
C THR A 95 -5.00 -10.07 2.49
N ASP A 96 -6.16 -9.43 2.47
CA ASP A 96 -7.37 -9.97 3.05
C ASP A 96 -8.37 -10.19 1.93
N ASN A 97 -8.60 -11.46 1.59
CA ASN A 97 -9.62 -11.83 0.62
C ASN A 97 -10.87 -12.24 1.40
N ASP A 98 -11.91 -11.46 1.33
CA ASP A 98 -13.14 -11.63 2.10
C ASP A 98 -13.77 -13.01 1.97
N SER A 99 -13.35 -13.81 1.01
CA SER A 99 -14.01 -15.08 0.73
C SER A 99 -13.30 -16.33 1.22
N ALA A 100 -12.01 -16.31 1.57
CA ALA A 100 -11.38 -17.55 2.03
C ALA A 100 -9.98 -17.46 2.62
N THR A 101 -8.99 -16.90 1.95
CA THR A 101 -7.61 -17.03 2.38
C THR A 101 -6.87 -15.72 2.27
N SER A 102 -6.12 -15.40 3.33
CA SER A 102 -5.12 -14.35 3.26
C SER A 102 -3.89 -14.87 2.52
N GLU A 103 -3.28 -14.03 1.71
CA GLU A 103 -2.08 -14.37 0.98
C GLU A 103 -0.94 -13.44 1.38
N ILE A 104 0.28 -13.97 1.33
CA ILE A 104 1.49 -13.17 1.48
C ILE A 104 2.09 -12.99 0.09
N ILE A 105 2.31 -11.74 -0.28
CA ILE A 105 2.84 -11.39 -1.59
C ILE A 105 4.17 -10.66 -1.39
N GLU A 106 5.18 -11.04 -2.16
CA GLU A 106 6.45 -10.33 -2.19
C GLU A 106 6.39 -9.24 -3.25
N ALA A 107 6.91 -8.07 -2.91
CA ALA A 107 6.97 -6.93 -3.80
C ALA A 107 8.31 -6.20 -3.65
N GLU A 108 8.71 -5.50 -4.70
CA GLU A 108 9.87 -4.62 -4.65
C GLU A 108 9.40 -3.17 -4.72
N LEU A 109 9.99 -2.35 -3.87
CA LEU A 109 9.77 -0.91 -3.87
C LEU A 109 11.08 -0.20 -4.11
N LYS A 110 11.12 0.62 -5.14
CA LYS A 110 12.24 1.51 -5.42
C LYS A 110 11.82 2.94 -5.11
N LEU A 111 12.60 3.57 -4.24
CA LEU A 111 12.37 4.97 -3.87
C LEU A 111 13.05 5.96 -4.80
#